data_66d8be6eab5ea8fd37d392f3a03c3e31
#
_entry.id   66d8be6eab5ea8fd37d392f3a03c3e31
#
_cell.length_a   1.000
_cell.length_b   1.000
_cell.length_c   1.000
_cell.angle_alpha   90.00
_cell.angle_beta   90.00
_cell.angle_gamma   90.00
#
_symmetry.space_group_name_H-M   'P 1'
#
loop_
_entity.id
_entity.type
_entity.pdbx_description
1 polymer ?
#
loop_
_entity_poly.entity_id
_entity_poly.type
_entity_poly.pdbx_seq_one_letter_code
_entity_poly.pdbx_strand_id
1 'polypeptide(L)'
;AARTWFKDFVRGRSKLRDLKTRLSSTETRFFGGSQPNILIYEDRVKLQKDQYWEMMQEIMGDRKQIYEKMSDHLYWLGLLADKQFKYINLSYAVFRWGLLASLVAFIGVKTLPSLLIPPANNAAELRSLGINMFNGVYEPSAVQQLPDGNLLIAEDEPNHAFSIISIDKTGRFVEDEALDTRVITGFKRRLSDLEALARDDEGFIYALTSHSRTRKGNRSPDREHLMRFKIQDGNVLGLTSYDNLTQVLETDHKLHDLIRERTKAEVSFEEINIEGMAFDPVKKRLVLGFRDPEFNNMALVAFISNPKDVFERNAKPEFDEVAVIDIDGGGIRSLNYDPVLKTYVIANEVKDENGQKFSQLWTWSGNPTDEQQKISLPNLQHITNVEAVDSITVNGKPQMILMGDEGNASQKITAKYMLVDYSQLGKQ
;
A
#
# COMPACT_ATOMS: atom_id res chain seq x y z
N ALA A 1 40.58 27.76 -1.49
CA ALA A 1 40.81 26.62 -0.55
C ALA A 1 39.68 25.58 -0.68
N ALA A 2 38.40 25.93 -0.45
CA ALA A 2 37.27 24.98 -0.48
C ALA A 2 37.05 24.33 -1.87
N ARG A 3 37.19 25.10 -2.95
CA ARG A 3 37.04 24.61 -4.32
C ARG A 3 38.13 23.61 -4.75
N THR A 4 39.35 23.83 -4.28
CA THR A 4 40.47 22.92 -4.53
C THR A 4 40.34 21.66 -3.67
N TRP A 5 39.93 21.80 -2.39
CA TRP A 5 39.69 20.67 -1.51
C TRP A 5 38.57 19.78 -2.07
N PHE A 6 37.42 20.33 -2.54
CA PHE A 6 36.32 19.57 -3.10
C PHE A 6 36.74 18.74 -4.31
N LYS A 7 37.58 19.32 -5.22
CA LYS A 7 38.16 18.58 -6.35
C LYS A 7 39.06 17.41 -5.87
N ASP A 8 39.82 17.64 -4.83
CA ASP A 8 40.71 16.61 -4.25
C ASP A 8 39.93 15.58 -3.45
N PHE A 9 38.85 15.96 -2.79
CA PHE A 9 37.92 15.04 -2.10
C PHE A 9 37.20 14.09 -3.08
N VAL A 10 36.62 14.63 -4.15
CA VAL A 10 35.98 13.84 -5.22
C VAL A 10 36.97 12.87 -5.88
N ARG A 11 38.27 13.22 -5.91
CA ARG A 11 39.34 12.35 -6.43
C ARG A 11 39.92 11.40 -5.38
N GLY A 12 39.34 11.32 -4.18
CA GLY A 12 39.81 10.47 -3.10
C GLY A 12 41.16 10.90 -2.46
N ARG A 13 41.62 12.11 -2.74
CA ARG A 13 42.93 12.64 -2.29
C ARG A 13 42.90 13.43 -0.97
N SER A 14 41.69 13.74 -0.46
CA SER A 14 41.54 14.46 0.81
C SER A 14 40.37 13.91 1.64
N LYS A 15 40.47 14.03 2.98
CA LYS A 15 39.45 13.58 3.93
C LYS A 15 38.67 14.79 4.47
N LEU A 16 37.43 14.55 4.92
CA LEU A 16 36.58 15.59 5.51
C LEU A 16 37.23 16.33 6.69
N ARG A 17 38.11 15.65 7.44
CA ARG A 17 38.85 16.21 8.56
C ARG A 17 39.83 17.32 8.13
N ASP A 18 40.35 17.23 6.89
CA ASP A 18 41.32 18.23 6.38
C ASP A 18 40.61 19.55 6.01
N LEU A 19 39.30 19.50 5.70
CA LEU A 19 38.50 20.70 5.46
C LEU A 19 38.32 21.49 6.76
N LYS A 20 38.00 20.82 7.85
CA LYS A 20 37.83 21.44 9.19
C LYS A 20 39.12 22.13 9.65
N THR A 21 40.29 21.49 9.48
CA THR A 21 41.59 22.04 9.84
C THR A 21 41.95 23.25 8.96
N ARG A 22 41.65 23.22 7.65
CA ARG A 22 41.92 24.33 6.73
C ARG A 22 40.98 25.50 6.95
N LEU A 23 39.74 25.27 7.36
CA LEU A 23 38.77 26.33 7.69
C LEU A 23 39.16 27.00 9.02
N SER A 24 39.55 26.24 10.05
CA SER A 24 39.93 26.78 11.34
C SER A 24 41.29 27.53 11.32
N SER A 25 42.24 27.13 10.48
CA SER A 25 43.52 27.84 10.32
C SER A 25 43.41 29.17 9.56
N THR A 26 42.29 29.43 8.90
CA THR A 26 42.04 30.69 8.19
C THR A 26 41.44 31.77 9.12
N GLU A 27 40.83 31.38 10.22
CA GLU A 27 40.21 32.31 11.18
C GLU A 27 41.21 33.02 12.11
N THR A 28 42.38 32.47 12.34
CA THR A 28 43.36 33.05 13.30
C THR A 28 44.32 34.09 12.71
N ARG A 29 44.25 34.46 11.45
CA ARG A 29 45.19 35.33 10.78
C ARG A 29 44.71 36.73 10.38
N PHE A 30 43.54 37.17 10.77
CA PHE A 30 42.92 38.33 10.16
C PHE A 30 42.95 39.62 10.98
N PHE A 31 43.31 39.60 12.25
CA PHE A 31 43.33 40.81 13.10
C PHE A 31 44.75 41.04 13.65
N GLY A 32 45.69 41.20 12.77
CA GLY A 32 47.09 41.41 13.11
C GLY A 32 47.55 42.83 12.82
N GLY A 33 46.93 43.81 13.40
CA GLY A 33 47.56 45.09 13.66
C GLY A 33 48.18 45.04 15.05
N SER A 34 49.30 45.71 15.26
CA SER A 34 50.05 45.72 16.50
C SER A 34 49.29 46.38 17.68
N GLN A 35 48.10 46.93 17.47
CA GLN A 35 47.19 47.44 18.51
C GLN A 35 45.78 47.06 18.23
N PRO A 36 45.00 46.64 19.24
CA PRO A 36 43.57 46.30 19.12
C PRO A 36 42.77 47.51 18.73
N ASN A 37 41.82 47.29 17.77
CA ASN A 37 40.84 48.34 17.42
C ASN A 37 39.55 48.10 18.26
N ILE A 38 39.32 48.94 19.24
CA ILE A 38 38.21 48.82 20.20
C ILE A 38 36.81 48.95 19.58
N LEU A 39 36.70 49.44 18.35
CA LEU A 39 35.46 49.50 17.57
C LEU A 39 35.14 48.17 16.91
N ILE A 40 36.10 47.25 16.79
CA ILE A 40 35.92 45.90 16.22
C ILE A 40 35.49 44.96 17.36
N TYR A 41 34.39 44.25 17.18
CA TYR A 41 33.79 43.37 18.17
C TYR A 41 34.77 42.30 18.68
N GLU A 42 35.50 41.66 17.81
CA GLU A 42 36.42 40.57 18.13
C GLU A 42 37.64 41.05 18.95
N ASP A 43 38.10 42.29 18.78
CA ASP A 43 39.17 42.88 19.57
C ASP A 43 38.64 43.36 20.92
N ARG A 44 37.44 43.97 20.91
CA ARG A 44 36.76 44.52 22.11
C ARG A 44 36.46 43.39 23.13
N VAL A 45 36.02 42.21 22.70
CA VAL A 45 35.67 41.06 23.57
C VAL A 45 36.88 40.50 24.32
N LYS A 46 38.11 40.76 23.83
CA LYS A 46 39.33 40.30 24.45
C LYS A 46 39.84 41.23 25.56
N LEU A 47 39.30 42.46 25.64
CA LEU A 47 39.69 43.48 26.63
C LEU A 47 38.90 43.30 27.90
N GLN A 48 39.54 43.54 29.06
CA GLN A 48 38.83 43.71 30.31
C GLN A 48 38.13 45.09 30.32
N LYS A 49 37.08 45.22 31.10
CA LYS A 49 36.23 46.40 31.13
C LYS A 49 37.03 47.70 31.38
N ASP A 50 37.98 47.64 32.27
CA ASP A 50 38.82 48.82 32.63
C ASP A 50 39.79 49.20 31.50
N GLN A 51 40.40 48.22 30.87
CA GLN A 51 41.26 48.43 29.70
C GLN A 51 40.47 48.98 28.51
N TYR A 52 39.28 48.52 28.29
CA TYR A 52 38.38 49.07 27.27
C TYR A 52 38.04 50.52 27.53
N TRP A 53 37.77 50.90 28.82
CA TRP A 53 37.41 52.23 29.22
C TRP A 53 38.57 53.22 29.09
N GLU A 54 39.79 52.86 29.52
CA GLU A 54 40.99 53.64 29.32
C GLU A 54 41.29 53.94 27.86
N MET A 55 41.28 52.92 26.99
CA MET A 55 41.46 53.09 25.56
C MET A 55 40.33 53.92 24.91
N MET A 56 39.14 53.84 25.41
CA MET A 56 38.01 54.64 24.91
C MET A 56 38.17 56.11 25.28
N GLN A 57 38.65 56.44 26.49
CA GLN A 57 38.93 57.79 26.91
C GLN A 57 40.08 58.44 26.10
N GLU A 58 41.14 57.68 25.82
CA GLU A 58 42.24 58.13 24.98
C GLU A 58 41.78 58.52 23.58
N ILE A 59 40.96 57.68 22.95
CA ILE A 59 40.46 57.94 21.60
C ILE A 59 39.46 59.11 21.59
N MET A 60 38.61 59.25 22.59
CA MET A 60 37.63 60.35 22.68
C MET A 60 38.24 61.71 22.82
N GLY A 61 39.50 61.78 23.27
CA GLY A 61 40.27 63.06 23.37
C GLY A 61 40.78 63.60 22.02
N ASP A 62 40.83 62.79 20.97
CA ASP A 62 41.39 63.17 19.64
C ASP A 62 40.42 62.87 18.53
N ARG A 63 39.82 63.86 17.92
CA ARG A 63 38.88 63.75 16.79
C ARG A 63 39.53 63.04 15.58
N LYS A 64 40.78 63.24 15.33
CA LYS A 64 41.45 62.58 14.20
C LYS A 64 41.53 61.06 14.39
N GLN A 65 41.89 60.62 15.59
CA GLN A 65 41.94 59.21 15.94
C GLN A 65 40.56 58.54 15.88
N ILE A 66 39.51 59.24 16.28
CA ILE A 66 38.12 58.74 16.17
C ILE A 66 37.81 58.43 14.69
N TYR A 67 38.05 59.39 13.78
CA TYR A 67 37.75 59.20 12.37
C TYR A 67 38.63 58.13 11.71
N GLU A 68 39.91 58.04 12.05
CA GLU A 68 40.80 56.97 11.57
C GLU A 68 40.28 55.59 12.03
N LYS A 69 39.97 55.39 13.30
CA LYS A 69 39.45 54.13 13.82
C LYS A 69 38.08 53.78 13.24
N MET A 70 37.19 54.75 13.04
CA MET A 70 35.90 54.51 12.37
C MET A 70 36.10 54.13 10.89
N SER A 71 37.00 54.76 10.18
CA SER A 71 37.32 54.47 8.75
C SER A 71 37.85 53.05 8.66
N ASP A 72 38.77 52.67 9.51
CA ASP A 72 39.31 51.30 9.57
C ASP A 72 38.19 50.28 9.87
N HIS A 73 37.28 50.59 10.79
CA HIS A 73 36.17 49.73 11.10
C HIS A 73 35.24 49.53 9.92
N LEU A 74 34.89 50.57 9.21
CA LEU A 74 34.07 50.49 7.99
C LEU A 74 34.74 49.69 6.89
N TYR A 75 36.05 49.86 6.70
CA TYR A 75 36.81 49.04 5.78
C TYR A 75 36.77 47.55 6.11
N TRP A 76 36.98 47.21 7.40
CA TRP A 76 36.93 45.84 7.85
C TRP A 76 35.51 45.23 7.77
N LEU A 77 34.47 46.02 8.05
CA LEU A 77 33.07 45.59 7.85
C LEU A 77 32.82 45.28 6.36
N GLY A 78 33.33 46.07 5.45
CA GLY A 78 33.24 45.81 4.01
C GLY A 78 33.90 44.50 3.60
N LEU A 79 35.10 44.24 4.11
CA LEU A 79 35.79 42.95 3.86
C LEU A 79 35.04 41.74 4.46
N LEU A 80 34.49 41.90 5.64
CA LEU A 80 33.70 40.85 6.30
C LEU A 80 32.41 40.54 5.50
N ALA A 81 31.73 41.62 5.07
CA ALA A 81 30.55 41.50 4.25
C ALA A 81 30.84 40.76 2.91
N ASP A 82 31.91 41.16 2.19
CA ASP A 82 32.32 40.47 0.96
C ASP A 82 32.61 38.99 1.18
N LYS A 83 33.28 38.67 2.30
CA LYS A 83 33.56 37.27 2.67
C LYS A 83 32.26 36.49 2.99
N GLN A 84 31.33 37.08 3.72
CA GLN A 84 30.04 36.47 4.03
C GLN A 84 29.21 36.24 2.75
N PHE A 85 29.12 37.23 1.87
CA PHE A 85 28.41 37.08 0.60
C PHE A 85 29.00 35.98 -0.28
N LYS A 86 30.33 35.81 -0.30
CA LYS A 86 30.99 34.70 -1.01
C LYS A 86 30.58 33.32 -0.44
N TYR A 87 30.48 33.19 0.89
CA TYR A 87 30.04 31.93 1.49
C TYR A 87 28.55 31.67 1.28
N ILE A 88 27.71 32.69 1.36
CA ILE A 88 26.28 32.59 1.05
C ILE A 88 26.09 32.12 -0.40
N ASN A 89 26.77 32.75 -1.38
CA ASN A 89 26.69 32.37 -2.78
C ASN A 89 27.18 30.92 -3.01
N LEU A 90 28.24 30.50 -2.31
CA LEU A 90 28.71 29.12 -2.37
C LEU A 90 27.68 28.14 -1.80
N SER A 91 27.05 28.48 -0.68
CA SER A 91 25.99 27.67 -0.06
C SER A 91 24.79 27.52 -0.99
N TYR A 92 24.33 28.59 -1.61
CA TYR A 92 23.27 28.52 -2.62
C TYR A 92 23.65 27.69 -3.83
N ALA A 93 24.90 27.75 -4.29
CA ALA A 93 25.36 26.93 -5.39
C ALA A 93 25.36 25.44 -5.02
N VAL A 94 25.86 25.08 -3.84
CA VAL A 94 25.85 23.69 -3.33
C VAL A 94 24.41 23.18 -3.16
N PHE A 95 23.54 23.98 -2.58
CA PHE A 95 22.13 23.61 -2.39
C PHE A 95 21.44 23.37 -3.75
N ARG A 96 21.58 24.29 -4.70
CA ARG A 96 20.98 24.18 -6.04
C ARG A 96 21.47 22.95 -6.78
N TRP A 97 22.77 22.67 -6.77
CA TRP A 97 23.34 21.49 -7.42
C TRP A 97 22.98 20.19 -6.69
N GLY A 98 22.88 20.21 -5.36
CA GLY A 98 22.43 19.08 -4.57
C GLY A 98 20.98 18.72 -4.89
N LEU A 99 20.12 19.73 -5.01
CA LEU A 99 18.71 19.54 -5.35
C LEU A 99 18.54 18.99 -6.78
N LEU A 100 19.33 19.50 -7.73
CA LEU A 100 19.35 18.98 -9.10
C LEU A 100 19.83 17.54 -9.15
N ALA A 101 20.89 17.20 -8.44
CA ALA A 101 21.41 15.84 -8.36
C ALA A 101 20.41 14.88 -7.71
N SER A 102 19.70 15.31 -6.67
CA SER A 102 18.64 14.54 -6.03
C SER A 102 17.46 14.29 -6.98
N LEU A 103 17.07 15.31 -7.75
CA LEU A 103 16.01 15.18 -8.75
C LEU A 103 16.40 14.19 -9.86
N VAL A 104 17.64 14.30 -10.38
CA VAL A 104 18.17 13.37 -11.38
C VAL A 104 18.26 11.94 -10.83
N ALA A 105 18.72 11.77 -9.59
CA ALA A 105 18.75 10.48 -8.93
C ALA A 105 17.33 9.89 -8.73
N PHE A 106 16.36 10.71 -8.32
CA PHE A 106 14.96 10.31 -8.16
C PHE A 106 14.33 9.87 -9.50
N ILE A 107 14.55 10.66 -10.56
CA ILE A 107 14.12 10.29 -11.92
C ILE A 107 14.83 9.01 -12.36
N GLY A 108 16.14 8.91 -12.14
CA GLY A 108 16.93 7.72 -12.48
C GLY A 108 16.43 6.45 -11.78
N VAL A 109 16.14 6.53 -10.48
CA VAL A 109 15.59 5.39 -9.72
C VAL A 109 14.19 5.00 -10.22
N LYS A 110 13.38 5.97 -10.66
CA LYS A 110 12.03 5.68 -11.21
C LYS A 110 12.05 5.19 -12.66
N THR A 111 12.97 5.69 -13.50
CA THR A 111 12.96 5.40 -14.94
C THR A 111 13.97 4.36 -15.37
N LEU A 112 15.09 4.18 -14.65
CA LEU A 112 16.10 3.18 -15.01
C LEU A 112 15.57 1.73 -14.88
N PRO A 113 14.80 1.35 -13.86
CA PRO A 113 14.20 0.02 -13.83
C PRO A 113 13.24 -0.23 -15.00
N SER A 114 12.46 0.77 -15.41
CA SER A 114 11.56 0.64 -16.57
C SER A 114 12.25 0.67 -17.93
N LEU A 115 13.52 1.14 -17.98
CA LEU A 115 14.36 1.15 -19.19
C LEU A 115 15.32 -0.04 -19.28
N LEU A 116 15.73 -0.61 -18.12
CA LEU A 116 16.69 -1.71 -18.04
C LEU A 116 16.02 -3.08 -17.81
N ILE A 117 14.82 -3.09 -17.24
CA ILE A 117 13.94 -4.24 -17.26
C ILE A 117 12.99 -3.95 -18.43
N PRO A 118 13.13 -4.62 -19.58
CA PRO A 118 12.02 -4.62 -20.51
C PRO A 118 10.80 -5.04 -19.71
N PRO A 119 9.60 -4.43 -19.92
CA PRO A 119 8.42 -4.99 -19.33
C PRO A 119 8.43 -6.45 -19.73
N ALA A 120 8.70 -7.34 -18.79
CA ALA A 120 8.66 -8.79 -18.97
C ALA A 120 7.18 -9.18 -19.12
N ASN A 121 6.57 -8.66 -20.16
CA ASN A 121 5.21 -8.89 -20.55
C ASN A 121 5.17 -8.90 -22.08
N ASN A 122 6.02 -9.73 -22.66
CA ASN A 122 5.66 -10.25 -23.95
C ASN A 122 4.40 -11.09 -23.70
N ALA A 123 3.23 -10.60 -24.10
CA ALA A 123 1.95 -11.31 -23.91
C ALA A 123 2.02 -12.75 -24.42
N ALA A 124 2.92 -13.05 -25.36
CA ALA A 124 3.20 -14.38 -25.83
C ALA A 124 3.94 -15.25 -24.79
N GLU A 125 4.87 -14.67 -24.02
CA GLU A 125 5.61 -15.38 -22.97
C GLU A 125 4.69 -15.68 -21.78
N LEU A 126 3.90 -14.72 -21.32
CA LEU A 126 2.90 -14.94 -20.28
C LEU A 126 1.89 -16.01 -20.67
N ARG A 127 1.41 -16.00 -21.92
CA ARG A 127 0.49 -17.03 -22.41
C ARG A 127 1.14 -18.43 -22.43
N SER A 128 2.44 -18.54 -22.70
CA SER A 128 3.17 -19.80 -22.62
C SER A 128 3.25 -20.35 -21.20
N LEU A 129 3.12 -19.48 -20.18
CA LEU A 129 3.04 -19.82 -18.76
C LEU A 129 1.60 -20.04 -18.26
N GLY A 130 0.60 -19.93 -19.15
CA GLY A 130 -0.82 -20.02 -18.80
C GLY A 130 -1.40 -18.74 -18.21
N ILE A 131 -0.66 -17.62 -18.29
CA ILE A 131 -1.08 -16.33 -17.76
C ILE A 131 -1.64 -15.47 -18.88
N ASN A 132 -2.80 -14.90 -18.66
CA ASN A 132 -3.48 -14.01 -19.59
C ASN A 132 -3.65 -12.63 -18.98
N MET A 133 -3.92 -11.63 -19.81
CA MET A 133 -4.26 -10.27 -19.38
C MET A 133 -5.72 -9.99 -19.71
N PHE A 134 -6.41 -9.32 -18.82
CA PHE A 134 -7.72 -8.77 -19.11
C PHE A 134 -7.65 -7.64 -20.14
N ASN A 135 -8.79 -7.28 -20.67
CA ASN A 135 -8.98 -6.07 -21.45
C ASN A 135 -10.02 -5.23 -20.71
N GLY A 136 -9.55 -4.23 -19.92
CA GLY A 136 -10.43 -3.33 -19.18
C GLY A 136 -10.58 -3.58 -17.69
N VAL A 137 -10.24 -4.76 -17.16
CA VAL A 137 -10.18 -5.02 -15.72
C VAL A 137 -8.81 -4.63 -15.17
N TYR A 138 -8.77 -3.87 -14.07
CA TYR A 138 -7.53 -3.29 -13.56
C TYR A 138 -7.15 -3.77 -12.17
N GLU A 139 -8.01 -3.64 -11.18
CA GLU A 139 -7.75 -3.94 -9.77
C GLU A 139 -8.80 -4.95 -9.24
N PRO A 140 -8.81 -6.23 -9.76
CA PRO A 140 -9.80 -7.22 -9.38
C PRO A 140 -9.55 -7.73 -7.96
N SER A 141 -10.54 -7.58 -7.08
CA SER A 141 -10.51 -8.05 -5.68
C SER A 141 -11.32 -9.32 -5.47
N ALA A 142 -12.34 -9.58 -6.30
CA ALA A 142 -13.13 -10.82 -6.22
C ALA A 142 -13.74 -11.20 -7.57
N VAL A 143 -14.08 -12.46 -7.73
CA VAL A 143 -14.79 -12.97 -8.91
C VAL A 143 -15.87 -13.96 -8.51
N GLN A 144 -16.98 -13.97 -9.24
CA GLN A 144 -18.05 -14.95 -9.08
C GLN A 144 -18.67 -15.27 -10.44
N GLN A 145 -18.75 -16.55 -10.78
CA GLN A 145 -19.49 -16.93 -12.01
C GLN A 145 -21.00 -16.82 -11.80
N LEU A 146 -21.66 -16.12 -12.73
CA LEU A 146 -23.10 -15.95 -12.76
C LEU A 146 -23.81 -17.18 -13.34
N PRO A 147 -25.13 -17.38 -13.11
CA PRO A 147 -25.88 -18.49 -13.68
C PRO A 147 -25.93 -18.55 -15.21
N ASP A 148 -25.75 -17.41 -15.88
CA ASP A 148 -25.69 -17.30 -17.34
C ASP A 148 -24.30 -17.66 -17.92
N GLY A 149 -23.32 -17.95 -17.05
CA GLY A 149 -21.95 -18.31 -17.40
C GLY A 149 -20.99 -17.12 -17.47
N ASN A 150 -21.48 -15.87 -17.42
CA ASN A 150 -20.63 -14.69 -17.32
C ASN A 150 -19.91 -14.64 -15.95
N LEU A 151 -18.82 -13.88 -15.87
CA LEU A 151 -18.16 -13.60 -14.63
C LEU A 151 -18.53 -12.20 -14.15
N LEU A 152 -18.88 -12.08 -12.87
CA LEU A 152 -18.92 -10.81 -12.17
C LEU A 152 -17.59 -10.65 -11.44
N ILE A 153 -16.88 -9.58 -11.74
CA ILE A 153 -15.63 -9.20 -11.08
C ILE A 153 -15.90 -7.98 -10.21
N ALA A 154 -15.48 -8.01 -8.97
CA ALA A 154 -15.41 -6.83 -8.11
C ALA A 154 -14.05 -6.15 -8.29
N GLU A 155 -14.04 -4.83 -8.34
CA GLU A 155 -12.80 -4.04 -8.48
C GLU A 155 -12.71 -2.97 -7.37
N ASP A 156 -11.49 -2.72 -6.87
CA ASP A 156 -11.23 -1.62 -5.89
C ASP A 156 -11.19 -0.25 -6.59
N GLU A 157 -12.03 -0.06 -7.61
CA GLU A 157 -12.16 1.21 -8.32
C GLU A 157 -13.50 1.88 -7.96
N PRO A 158 -13.51 2.99 -7.23
CA PRO A 158 -14.74 3.59 -6.70
C PRO A 158 -15.79 4.00 -7.75
N ASN A 159 -15.36 4.20 -8.98
CA ASN A 159 -16.24 4.56 -10.10
C ASN A 159 -16.52 3.40 -11.04
N HIS A 160 -15.85 2.26 -10.84
CA HIS A 160 -15.97 1.05 -11.65
C HIS A 160 -15.88 -0.18 -10.74
N ALA A 161 -16.80 -0.28 -9.78
CA ALA A 161 -16.76 -1.33 -8.75
C ALA A 161 -17.08 -2.73 -9.27
N PHE A 162 -17.62 -2.87 -10.49
CA PHE A 162 -17.95 -4.16 -11.08
C PHE A 162 -17.69 -4.19 -12.58
N SER A 163 -17.12 -5.30 -13.03
CA SER A 163 -17.00 -5.67 -14.46
C SER A 163 -17.73 -6.97 -14.74
N ILE A 164 -18.41 -7.05 -15.88
CA ILE A 164 -19.00 -8.28 -16.40
C ILE A 164 -18.15 -8.81 -17.56
N ILE A 165 -17.65 -10.00 -17.38
CA ILE A 165 -16.85 -10.67 -18.40
C ILE A 165 -17.64 -11.84 -18.98
N SER A 166 -17.90 -11.80 -20.28
CA SER A 166 -18.46 -12.92 -21.02
C SER A 166 -17.34 -13.88 -21.45
N ILE A 167 -17.70 -15.18 -21.55
CA ILE A 167 -16.79 -16.22 -22.04
C ILE A 167 -17.29 -16.63 -23.44
N ASP A 168 -16.49 -16.31 -24.46
CA ASP A 168 -16.85 -16.67 -25.83
C ASP A 168 -16.71 -18.18 -26.10
N LYS A 169 -17.16 -18.64 -27.27
CA LYS A 169 -17.12 -20.05 -27.67
C LYS A 169 -15.69 -20.61 -27.77
N THR A 170 -14.68 -19.76 -27.81
CA THR A 170 -13.28 -20.15 -27.81
C THR A 170 -12.66 -20.20 -26.41
N GLY A 171 -13.43 -19.80 -25.38
CA GLY A 171 -12.98 -19.69 -24.00
C GLY A 171 -12.25 -18.40 -23.70
N ARG A 172 -12.36 -17.37 -24.58
CA ARG A 172 -11.75 -16.06 -24.35
C ARG A 172 -12.67 -15.20 -23.52
N PHE A 173 -12.08 -14.42 -22.65
CA PHE A 173 -12.76 -13.44 -21.82
C PHE A 173 -12.95 -12.14 -22.59
N VAL A 174 -14.19 -11.66 -22.61
CA VAL A 174 -14.61 -10.45 -23.33
C VAL A 174 -15.39 -9.57 -22.36
N GLU A 175 -14.90 -8.38 -22.11
CA GLU A 175 -15.55 -7.36 -21.31
C GLU A 175 -16.76 -6.78 -22.02
N ASP A 176 -17.78 -6.41 -21.27
CA ASP A 176 -19.00 -5.74 -21.76
C ASP A 176 -19.28 -4.46 -20.96
N GLU A 177 -18.67 -3.35 -21.38
CA GLU A 177 -18.81 -2.02 -20.73
C GLU A 177 -20.29 -1.58 -20.58
N ALA A 178 -21.18 -2.03 -21.45
CA ALA A 178 -22.60 -1.69 -21.37
C ALA A 178 -23.29 -2.44 -20.23
N LEU A 179 -22.92 -3.69 -19.99
CA LEU A 179 -23.37 -4.47 -18.83
C LEU A 179 -22.75 -3.92 -17.53
N ASP A 180 -21.49 -3.56 -17.53
CA ASP A 180 -20.81 -2.96 -16.38
C ASP A 180 -21.54 -1.70 -15.91
N THR A 181 -21.77 -0.76 -16.83
CA THR A 181 -22.52 0.47 -16.54
C THR A 181 -23.90 0.17 -15.98
N ARG A 182 -24.59 -0.85 -16.48
CA ARG A 182 -25.93 -1.24 -16.04
C ARG A 182 -25.91 -1.81 -14.63
N VAL A 183 -24.95 -2.69 -14.33
CA VAL A 183 -24.76 -3.26 -12.99
C VAL A 183 -24.40 -2.16 -11.98
N ILE A 184 -23.41 -1.33 -12.28
CA ILE A 184 -22.96 -0.26 -11.40
C ILE A 184 -24.09 0.71 -11.05
N THR A 185 -24.85 1.14 -12.06
CA THR A 185 -25.99 2.06 -11.84
C THR A 185 -27.12 1.42 -11.04
N GLY A 186 -27.24 0.10 -11.06
CA GLY A 186 -28.20 -0.66 -10.26
C GLY A 186 -28.04 -0.50 -8.75
N PHE A 187 -26.82 -0.25 -8.28
CA PHE A 187 -26.55 -0.10 -6.84
C PHE A 187 -27.01 1.23 -6.26
N LYS A 188 -27.17 2.28 -7.06
CA LYS A 188 -27.64 3.62 -6.65
C LYS A 188 -26.84 4.24 -5.50
N ARG A 189 -25.62 3.75 -5.26
CA ARG A 189 -24.68 4.22 -4.24
C ARG A 189 -23.25 4.05 -4.73
N ARG A 190 -22.36 4.80 -4.16
CA ARG A 190 -20.94 4.61 -4.38
C ARG A 190 -20.47 3.42 -3.54
N LEU A 191 -19.70 2.53 -4.14
CA LEU A 191 -18.97 1.46 -3.48
C LEU A 191 -17.48 1.77 -3.58
N SER A 192 -16.77 1.57 -2.54
CA SER A 192 -15.31 1.76 -2.49
C SER A 192 -14.68 0.60 -1.73
N ASP A 193 -13.55 0.12 -2.19
CA ASP A 193 -12.84 -0.95 -1.50
C ASP A 193 -13.72 -2.23 -1.46
N LEU A 194 -14.28 -2.62 -2.59
CA LEU A 194 -15.08 -3.84 -2.71
C LEU A 194 -14.13 -5.02 -2.81
N GLU A 195 -14.21 -5.96 -1.86
CA GLU A 195 -13.15 -6.94 -1.63
C GLU A 195 -13.60 -8.40 -1.81
N ALA A 196 -14.86 -8.70 -1.65
CA ALA A 196 -15.28 -10.08 -1.69
C ALA A 196 -16.64 -10.31 -2.33
N LEU A 197 -16.77 -11.43 -3.04
CA LEU A 197 -18.01 -11.96 -3.60
C LEU A 197 -18.23 -13.39 -3.14
N ALA A 198 -19.48 -13.77 -2.89
CA ALA A 198 -19.88 -15.14 -2.68
C ALA A 198 -21.26 -15.38 -3.29
N ARG A 199 -21.59 -16.62 -3.62
CA ARG A 199 -22.90 -16.96 -4.17
C ARG A 199 -23.53 -18.15 -3.44
N ASP A 200 -24.81 -18.01 -3.07
CA ASP A 200 -25.56 -19.12 -2.51
C ASP A 200 -26.16 -20.02 -3.61
N ASP A 201 -26.75 -21.12 -3.18
CA ASP A 201 -27.40 -22.09 -4.07
C ASP A 201 -28.78 -21.64 -4.57
N GLU A 202 -29.35 -20.56 -4.03
CA GLU A 202 -30.54 -19.88 -4.57
C GLU A 202 -30.17 -18.84 -5.65
N GLY A 203 -28.87 -18.63 -5.92
CA GLY A 203 -28.34 -17.70 -6.93
C GLY A 203 -28.26 -16.26 -6.45
N PHE A 204 -28.38 -16.01 -5.15
CA PHE A 204 -28.04 -14.70 -4.60
C PHE A 204 -26.54 -14.54 -4.51
N ILE A 205 -26.08 -13.34 -4.87
CA ILE A 205 -24.71 -12.90 -4.72
C ILE A 205 -24.63 -12.05 -3.47
N TYR A 206 -23.63 -12.34 -2.66
CA TYR A 206 -23.20 -11.52 -1.54
C TYR A 206 -21.97 -10.74 -1.97
N ALA A 207 -21.93 -9.46 -1.63
CA ALA A 207 -20.78 -8.60 -1.89
C ALA A 207 -20.41 -7.84 -0.62
N LEU A 208 -19.12 -7.74 -0.36
CA LEU A 208 -18.58 -7.14 0.85
C LEU A 208 -17.51 -6.14 0.51
N THR A 209 -17.62 -4.94 1.08
CA THR A 209 -16.51 -3.98 1.10
C THR A 209 -15.56 -4.28 2.26
N SER A 210 -14.36 -3.73 2.26
CA SER A 210 -13.30 -4.06 3.22
C SER A 210 -13.64 -3.79 4.69
N HIS A 211 -14.57 -2.89 4.97
CA HIS A 211 -14.82 -2.31 6.29
C HIS A 211 -13.58 -1.60 6.88
N SER A 212 -12.55 -1.36 6.06
CA SER A 212 -11.29 -0.74 6.47
C SER A 212 -11.40 0.78 6.60
N ARG A 213 -10.49 1.37 7.37
CA ARG A 213 -10.32 2.81 7.40
C ARG A 213 -9.68 3.31 6.10
N THR A 214 -10.01 4.53 5.72
CA THR A 214 -9.32 5.18 4.60
C THR A 214 -7.83 5.40 4.92
N ARG A 215 -7.00 5.66 3.92
CA ARG A 215 -5.57 5.99 4.11
C ARG A 215 -5.32 7.18 5.07
N LYS A 216 -6.35 7.98 5.37
CA LYS A 216 -6.30 9.07 6.35
C LYS A 216 -6.76 8.65 7.75
N GLY A 217 -7.03 7.36 7.98
CA GLY A 217 -7.49 6.81 9.24
C GLY A 217 -8.98 7.03 9.56
N ASN A 218 -9.78 7.54 8.61
CA ASN A 218 -11.19 7.80 8.83
C ASN A 218 -12.06 6.60 8.41
N ARG A 219 -13.15 6.33 9.11
CA ARG A 219 -14.23 5.47 8.63
C ARG A 219 -14.92 6.11 7.42
N SER A 220 -15.38 5.30 6.49
CA SER A 220 -16.10 5.77 5.30
C SER A 220 -17.33 4.89 5.06
N PRO A 221 -18.53 5.46 5.01
CA PRO A 221 -19.74 4.70 4.72
C PRO A 221 -19.69 3.92 3.39
N ASP A 222 -18.93 4.41 2.41
CA ASP A 222 -18.76 3.74 1.11
C ASP A 222 -17.96 2.42 1.20
N ARG A 223 -17.31 2.17 2.36
CA ARG A 223 -16.51 0.98 2.68
C ARG A 223 -17.16 0.05 3.70
N GLU A 224 -18.40 0.29 4.13
CA GLU A 224 -19.06 -0.43 5.23
C GLU A 224 -20.35 -1.11 4.77
N HIS A 225 -20.26 -1.93 3.71
CA HIS A 225 -21.41 -2.59 3.10
C HIS A 225 -21.23 -4.10 3.06
N LEU A 226 -22.21 -4.82 3.60
CA LEU A 226 -22.47 -6.23 3.29
C LEU A 226 -23.79 -6.29 2.53
N MET A 227 -23.76 -6.70 1.26
CA MET A 227 -24.88 -6.61 0.33
C MET A 227 -25.31 -8.00 -0.15
N ARG A 228 -26.58 -8.15 -0.50
CA ARG A 228 -27.14 -9.32 -1.17
C ARG A 228 -28.04 -8.91 -2.33
N PHE A 229 -27.85 -9.53 -3.50
CA PHE A 229 -28.58 -9.23 -4.71
C PHE A 229 -28.53 -10.38 -5.71
N LYS A 230 -29.28 -10.28 -6.81
CA LYS A 230 -29.13 -11.13 -8.00
C LYS A 230 -28.77 -10.27 -9.20
N ILE A 231 -28.10 -10.86 -10.18
CA ILE A 231 -27.90 -10.26 -11.49
C ILE A 231 -28.64 -11.11 -12.53
N GLN A 232 -29.47 -10.46 -13.33
CA GLN A 232 -30.14 -11.06 -14.47
C GLN A 232 -30.12 -10.09 -15.63
N ASP A 233 -29.58 -10.51 -16.78
CA ASP A 233 -29.43 -9.68 -17.98
C ASP A 233 -28.75 -8.33 -17.69
N GLY A 234 -27.74 -8.33 -16.82
CA GLY A 234 -27.03 -7.15 -16.36
C GLY A 234 -27.81 -6.24 -15.41
N ASN A 235 -29.01 -6.64 -14.97
CA ASN A 235 -29.78 -5.86 -14.00
C ASN A 235 -29.58 -6.39 -12.59
N VAL A 236 -29.39 -5.47 -11.65
CA VAL A 236 -29.34 -5.79 -10.21
C VAL A 236 -30.77 -5.89 -9.66
N LEU A 237 -31.11 -7.04 -9.11
CA LEU A 237 -32.42 -7.37 -8.58
C LEU A 237 -32.37 -7.69 -7.10
N GLY A 238 -33.38 -7.24 -6.35
CA GLY A 238 -33.54 -7.60 -4.93
C GLY A 238 -32.37 -7.14 -4.03
N LEU A 239 -31.73 -6.02 -4.40
CA LEU A 239 -30.61 -5.47 -3.62
C LEU A 239 -31.04 -5.12 -2.19
N THR A 240 -30.40 -5.74 -1.23
CA THR A 240 -30.47 -5.40 0.20
C THR A 240 -29.06 -5.19 0.74
N SER A 241 -28.91 -4.34 1.75
CA SER A 241 -27.61 -4.03 2.36
C SER A 241 -27.73 -4.04 3.87
N TYR A 242 -26.73 -4.58 4.54
CA TYR A 242 -26.55 -4.50 5.97
C TYR A 242 -25.28 -3.67 6.24
N ASP A 243 -25.46 -2.43 6.67
CA ASP A 243 -24.39 -1.43 6.75
C ASP A 243 -23.82 -1.27 8.18
N ASN A 244 -24.26 -2.11 9.15
CA ASN A 244 -23.83 -2.06 10.55
C ASN A 244 -22.89 -3.21 10.94
N LEU A 245 -22.30 -3.90 9.98
CA LEU A 245 -21.45 -5.07 10.27
C LEU A 245 -20.24 -4.69 11.14
N THR A 246 -19.58 -3.59 10.85
CA THR A 246 -18.45 -3.09 11.66
C THR A 246 -18.84 -2.90 13.12
N GLN A 247 -19.99 -2.25 13.38
CA GLN A 247 -20.47 -2.05 14.74
C GLN A 247 -20.76 -3.37 15.44
N VAL A 248 -21.31 -4.34 14.72
CA VAL A 248 -21.57 -5.68 15.27
C VAL A 248 -20.27 -6.38 15.64
N LEU A 249 -19.27 -6.35 14.74
CA LEU A 249 -17.95 -6.95 15.00
C LEU A 249 -17.27 -6.32 16.22
N GLU A 250 -17.38 -5.00 16.38
CA GLU A 250 -16.81 -4.27 17.52
C GLU A 250 -17.52 -4.54 18.86
N THR A 251 -18.83 -4.85 18.85
CA THR A 251 -19.64 -4.86 20.06
C THR A 251 -20.27 -6.20 20.42
N ASP A 252 -20.15 -7.22 19.56
CA ASP A 252 -20.74 -8.52 19.83
C ASP A 252 -19.94 -9.34 20.85
N HIS A 253 -20.43 -9.39 22.08
CA HIS A 253 -19.76 -10.12 23.16
C HIS A 253 -19.58 -11.62 22.87
N LYS A 254 -20.54 -12.25 22.18
CA LYS A 254 -20.42 -13.67 21.84
C LYS A 254 -19.27 -13.91 20.87
N LEU A 255 -19.14 -13.08 19.85
CA LEU A 255 -18.01 -13.15 18.92
C LEU A 255 -16.67 -12.96 19.64
N HIS A 256 -16.58 -11.94 20.51
CA HIS A 256 -15.37 -11.67 21.29
C HIS A 256 -15.01 -12.83 22.21
N ASP A 257 -16.03 -13.48 22.86
CA ASP A 257 -15.81 -14.65 23.70
C ASP A 257 -15.30 -15.84 22.88
N LEU A 258 -15.90 -16.12 21.71
CA LEU A 258 -15.44 -17.16 20.80
C LEU A 258 -13.98 -16.94 20.35
N ILE A 259 -13.63 -15.69 20.01
CA ILE A 259 -12.25 -15.34 19.61
C ILE A 259 -11.30 -15.52 20.81
N ARG A 260 -11.66 -15.02 21.98
CA ARG A 260 -10.85 -15.15 23.21
C ARG A 260 -10.65 -16.63 23.59
N GLU A 261 -11.68 -17.43 23.48
CA GLU A 261 -11.58 -18.86 23.75
C GLU A 261 -10.57 -19.54 22.82
N ARG A 262 -10.58 -19.13 21.54
CA ARG A 262 -9.73 -19.72 20.51
C ARG A 262 -8.29 -19.22 20.57
N THR A 263 -8.09 -17.91 20.75
CA THR A 263 -6.77 -17.24 20.64
C THR A 263 -6.10 -17.02 21.99
N LYS A 264 -6.86 -17.07 23.09
CA LYS A 264 -6.46 -16.62 24.44
C LYS A 264 -6.07 -15.12 24.49
N ALA A 265 -6.52 -14.34 23.51
CA ALA A 265 -6.27 -12.91 23.40
C ALA A 265 -7.56 -12.12 23.19
N GLU A 266 -7.55 -10.85 23.55
CA GLU A 266 -8.62 -9.91 23.20
C GLU A 266 -8.47 -9.48 21.74
N VAL A 267 -9.61 -9.27 21.08
CA VAL A 267 -9.64 -8.74 19.71
C VAL A 267 -9.98 -7.27 19.70
N SER A 268 -9.35 -6.55 18.79
CA SER A 268 -9.77 -5.19 18.40
C SER A 268 -10.08 -5.18 16.91
N PHE A 269 -11.26 -4.70 16.56
CA PHE A 269 -11.67 -4.48 15.18
C PHE A 269 -11.50 -3.00 14.74
N GLU A 270 -10.68 -2.22 15.47
CA GLU A 270 -10.43 -0.81 15.13
C GLU A 270 -9.77 -0.66 13.75
N GLU A 271 -8.80 -1.52 13.45
CA GLU A 271 -8.10 -1.57 12.16
C GLU A 271 -8.56 -2.79 11.33
N ILE A 272 -9.89 -3.00 11.30
CA ILE A 272 -10.49 -4.12 10.56
C ILE A 272 -10.18 -4.00 9.05
N ASN A 273 -9.90 -5.13 8.42
CA ASN A 273 -9.89 -5.31 6.98
C ASN A 273 -10.37 -6.72 6.62
N ILE A 274 -11.46 -6.81 5.86
CA ILE A 274 -12.05 -8.09 5.43
C ILE A 274 -11.88 -8.19 3.92
N GLU A 275 -11.10 -9.18 3.45
CA GLU A 275 -10.83 -9.37 2.03
C GLU A 275 -11.30 -10.74 1.51
N GLY A 276 -11.82 -11.60 2.39
CA GLY A 276 -12.36 -12.90 2.00
C GLY A 276 -13.81 -13.08 2.40
N MET A 277 -14.63 -13.66 1.51
CA MET A 277 -15.97 -14.11 1.85
C MET A 277 -16.37 -15.32 1.02
N ALA A 278 -16.91 -16.33 1.67
CA ALA A 278 -17.48 -17.51 1.02
C ALA A 278 -18.88 -17.82 1.54
N PHE A 279 -19.67 -18.52 0.74
CA PHE A 279 -20.89 -19.14 1.21
C PHE A 279 -20.67 -20.63 1.46
N ASP A 280 -20.97 -21.09 2.69
CA ASP A 280 -20.94 -22.51 3.06
C ASP A 280 -22.22 -23.19 2.56
N PRO A 281 -22.15 -24.03 1.52
CA PRO A 281 -23.35 -24.63 0.96
C PRO A 281 -23.96 -25.72 1.87
N VAL A 282 -23.22 -26.24 2.84
CA VAL A 282 -23.65 -27.28 3.76
C VAL A 282 -24.37 -26.69 4.97
N LYS A 283 -23.71 -25.75 5.66
CA LYS A 283 -24.25 -25.09 6.86
C LYS A 283 -25.08 -23.84 6.53
N LYS A 284 -25.16 -23.42 5.24
CA LYS A 284 -25.94 -22.25 4.77
C LYS A 284 -25.58 -20.96 5.51
N ARG A 285 -24.29 -20.71 5.68
CA ARG A 285 -23.74 -19.58 6.41
C ARG A 285 -22.74 -18.80 5.57
N LEU A 286 -22.51 -17.52 5.89
CA LEU A 286 -21.42 -16.76 5.31
C LEU A 286 -20.15 -16.95 6.15
N VAL A 287 -19.05 -17.03 5.47
CA VAL A 287 -17.70 -17.19 6.04
C VAL A 287 -16.92 -15.93 5.70
N LEU A 288 -16.47 -15.19 6.70
CA LEU A 288 -15.68 -13.97 6.55
C LEU A 288 -14.22 -14.28 6.82
N GLY A 289 -13.35 -13.93 5.90
CA GLY A 289 -11.90 -14.05 6.02
C GLY A 289 -11.26 -12.67 6.26
N PHE A 290 -10.53 -12.55 7.34
CA PHE A 290 -9.92 -11.28 7.72
C PHE A 290 -8.47 -11.20 7.23
N ARG A 291 -8.14 -10.07 6.62
CA ARG A 291 -6.75 -9.68 6.48
C ARG A 291 -6.22 -9.11 7.79
N ASP A 292 -7.04 -8.27 8.44
CA ASP A 292 -6.78 -7.75 9.78
C ASP A 292 -8.07 -7.82 10.62
N PRO A 293 -8.01 -8.21 11.91
CA PRO A 293 -6.82 -8.51 12.72
C PRO A 293 -6.26 -9.92 12.52
N GLU A 294 -4.94 -10.05 12.71
CA GLU A 294 -4.23 -11.34 12.82
C GLU A 294 -3.92 -11.68 14.30
N PHE A 295 -3.79 -12.98 14.61
CA PHE A 295 -3.40 -13.47 15.92
C PHE A 295 -2.13 -14.32 15.84
N ASN A 296 -1.03 -13.82 16.37
CA ASN A 296 0.27 -14.53 16.30
C ASN A 296 0.62 -14.98 14.87
N ASN A 297 0.42 -14.11 13.90
CA ASN A 297 0.66 -14.39 12.48
C ASN A 297 -0.32 -15.40 11.86
N MET A 298 -1.44 -15.68 12.51
CA MET A 298 -2.52 -16.53 11.99
C MET A 298 -3.74 -15.68 11.63
N ALA A 299 -4.44 -16.04 10.57
CA ALA A 299 -5.59 -15.31 10.07
C ALA A 299 -6.88 -15.68 10.80
N LEU A 300 -7.74 -14.70 11.05
CA LEU A 300 -9.07 -14.87 11.62
C LEU A 300 -10.08 -15.23 10.54
N VAL A 301 -10.99 -16.17 10.87
CA VAL A 301 -12.20 -16.47 10.10
C VAL A 301 -13.40 -16.46 11.04
N ALA A 302 -14.47 -15.78 10.65
CA ALA A 302 -15.73 -15.75 11.41
C ALA A 302 -16.92 -16.25 10.56
N PHE A 303 -17.89 -16.89 11.19
CA PHE A 303 -19.02 -17.50 10.50
C PHE A 303 -20.32 -16.82 10.91
N ILE A 304 -21.04 -16.24 9.94
CA ILE A 304 -22.39 -15.68 10.13
C ILE A 304 -23.41 -16.80 9.87
N SER A 305 -24.08 -17.28 10.92
CA SER A 305 -24.98 -18.44 10.87
C SER A 305 -26.38 -18.15 10.32
N ASN A 306 -26.79 -16.86 10.31
CA ASN A 306 -28.14 -16.43 9.95
C ASN A 306 -28.21 -15.47 8.74
N PRO A 307 -27.46 -15.67 7.62
CA PRO A 307 -27.40 -14.69 6.54
C PRO A 307 -28.78 -14.38 5.94
N LYS A 308 -29.69 -15.36 5.88
CA LYS A 308 -31.04 -15.15 5.38
C LYS A 308 -31.82 -14.14 6.22
N ASP A 309 -31.79 -14.25 7.53
CA ASP A 309 -32.47 -13.32 8.43
C ASP A 309 -31.85 -11.93 8.43
N VAL A 310 -30.52 -11.84 8.24
CA VAL A 310 -29.83 -10.55 8.09
C VAL A 310 -30.42 -9.76 6.93
N PHE A 311 -30.61 -10.37 5.76
CA PHE A 311 -31.06 -9.67 4.56
C PHE A 311 -32.58 -9.61 4.38
N GLU A 312 -33.34 -10.58 4.87
CA GLU A 312 -34.81 -10.61 4.72
C GLU A 312 -35.53 -9.90 5.85
N ARG A 313 -34.92 -9.84 7.05
CA ARG A 313 -35.55 -9.30 8.26
C ARG A 313 -34.76 -8.16 8.90
N ASN A 314 -33.63 -7.78 8.30
CA ASN A 314 -32.67 -6.85 8.88
C ASN A 314 -32.23 -7.28 10.31
N ALA A 315 -32.10 -8.60 10.52
CA ALA A 315 -31.65 -9.14 11.80
C ALA A 315 -30.15 -8.87 11.98
N LYS A 316 -29.74 -8.81 13.24
CA LYS A 316 -28.31 -8.71 13.57
C LYS A 316 -27.60 -10.01 13.10
N PRO A 317 -26.42 -9.93 12.46
CA PRO A 317 -25.57 -11.09 12.21
C PRO A 317 -25.26 -11.86 13.48
N GLU A 318 -25.44 -13.17 13.45
CA GLU A 318 -25.13 -14.08 14.56
C GLU A 318 -23.88 -14.88 14.23
N PHE A 319 -22.91 -14.82 15.13
CA PHE A 319 -21.68 -15.60 15.02
C PHE A 319 -21.80 -16.86 15.88
N ASP A 320 -21.64 -18.02 15.26
CA ASP A 320 -21.73 -19.31 15.95
C ASP A 320 -20.38 -19.99 16.15
N GLU A 321 -19.41 -19.65 15.34
CA GLU A 321 -18.09 -20.25 15.29
C GLU A 321 -17.03 -19.24 14.81
N VAL A 322 -15.78 -19.42 15.21
CA VAL A 322 -14.60 -18.75 14.67
C VAL A 322 -13.48 -19.75 14.44
N ALA A 323 -12.64 -19.49 13.46
CA ALA A 323 -11.39 -20.20 13.26
C ALA A 323 -10.21 -19.22 13.26
N VAL A 324 -9.06 -19.72 13.67
CA VAL A 324 -7.78 -19.05 13.50
C VAL A 324 -6.89 -20.03 12.76
N ILE A 325 -6.48 -19.66 11.56
CA ILE A 325 -5.83 -20.55 10.61
C ILE A 325 -4.39 -20.11 10.35
N ASP A 326 -3.51 -21.07 10.25
CA ASP A 326 -2.09 -20.85 9.94
C ASP A 326 -1.89 -20.97 8.42
N ILE A 327 -1.60 -19.84 7.80
CA ILE A 327 -1.34 -19.71 6.37
C ILE A 327 0.03 -19.07 6.10
N ASP A 328 1.02 -19.35 6.94
CA ASP A 328 2.36 -18.74 6.94
C ASP A 328 2.34 -17.20 7.16
N GLY A 329 1.25 -16.64 7.70
CA GLY A 329 1.04 -15.20 7.91
C GLY A 329 0.44 -14.47 6.72
N GLY A 330 0.33 -13.14 6.84
CA GLY A 330 -0.07 -12.23 5.78
C GLY A 330 -1.57 -12.03 5.58
N GLY A 331 -2.42 -12.52 6.49
CA GLY A 331 -3.87 -12.37 6.42
C GLY A 331 -4.53 -12.99 5.19
N ILE A 332 -5.84 -13.06 5.19
CA ILE A 332 -6.61 -13.59 4.04
C ILE A 332 -6.82 -12.50 3.01
N ARG A 333 -6.44 -12.77 1.75
CA ARG A 333 -6.66 -11.91 0.59
C ARG A 333 -7.83 -12.38 -0.28
N SER A 334 -8.10 -13.66 -0.27
CA SER A 334 -9.26 -14.26 -0.94
C SER A 334 -9.71 -15.48 -0.18
N LEU A 335 -11.00 -15.70 -0.12
CA LEU A 335 -11.62 -16.89 0.45
C LEU A 335 -12.83 -17.29 -0.38
N ASN A 336 -12.83 -18.50 -0.91
CA ASN A 336 -13.94 -19.04 -1.67
C ASN A 336 -14.19 -20.50 -1.33
N TYR A 337 -15.46 -20.97 -1.45
CA TYR A 337 -15.78 -22.38 -1.38
C TYR A 337 -15.71 -22.98 -2.78
N ASP A 338 -14.80 -23.90 -2.99
CA ASP A 338 -14.62 -24.60 -4.26
C ASP A 338 -15.51 -25.86 -4.32
N PRO A 339 -16.52 -25.91 -5.20
CA PRO A 339 -17.44 -27.02 -5.29
C PRO A 339 -16.83 -28.29 -5.92
N VAL A 340 -15.72 -28.18 -6.66
CA VAL A 340 -15.00 -29.29 -7.27
C VAL A 340 -14.14 -29.99 -6.21
N LEU A 341 -13.38 -29.21 -5.45
CA LEU A 341 -12.55 -29.70 -4.34
C LEU A 341 -13.38 -30.01 -3.07
N LYS A 342 -14.58 -29.43 -2.96
CA LYS A 342 -15.46 -29.49 -1.79
C LYS A 342 -14.77 -28.99 -0.51
N THR A 343 -14.01 -27.91 -0.66
CA THR A 343 -13.20 -27.29 0.40
C THR A 343 -13.12 -25.80 0.17
N TYR A 344 -12.67 -25.06 1.16
CA TYR A 344 -12.33 -23.65 0.95
C TYR A 344 -10.97 -23.53 0.30
N VAL A 345 -10.86 -22.58 -0.61
CA VAL A 345 -9.58 -22.14 -1.19
C VAL A 345 -9.31 -20.75 -0.66
N ILE A 346 -8.08 -20.53 -0.19
CA ILE A 346 -7.64 -19.29 0.42
C ILE A 346 -6.42 -18.81 -0.33
N ALA A 347 -6.37 -17.52 -0.64
CA ALA A 347 -5.16 -16.84 -1.07
C ALA A 347 -4.68 -15.88 0.01
N ASN A 348 -3.35 -15.79 0.18
CA ASN A 348 -2.69 -14.81 1.00
C ASN A 348 -1.43 -14.29 0.34
N GLU A 349 -0.87 -13.20 0.85
CA GLU A 349 0.38 -12.62 0.38
C GLU A 349 1.39 -12.57 1.53
N VAL A 350 2.54 -13.17 1.33
CA VAL A 350 3.65 -13.19 2.30
C VAL A 350 4.92 -12.56 1.69
N LYS A 351 5.92 -12.31 2.53
CA LYS A 351 7.22 -11.80 2.10
C LYS A 351 8.29 -12.87 2.28
N ASP A 352 9.17 -13.00 1.30
CA ASP A 352 10.37 -13.81 1.42
C ASP A 352 11.44 -13.14 2.31
N GLU A 353 12.56 -13.80 2.51
CA GLU A 353 13.71 -13.31 3.27
C GLU A 353 14.30 -11.99 2.73
N ASN A 354 14.08 -11.70 1.45
CA ASN A 354 14.52 -10.46 0.78
C ASN A 354 13.46 -9.35 0.85
N GLY A 355 12.29 -9.63 1.44
CA GLY A 355 11.15 -8.73 1.49
C GLY A 355 10.32 -8.66 0.22
N GLN A 356 10.57 -9.57 -0.75
CA GLN A 356 9.77 -9.69 -1.97
C GLN A 356 8.45 -10.38 -1.65
N LYS A 357 7.35 -9.78 -2.08
CA LYS A 357 6.00 -10.30 -1.89
C LYS A 357 5.68 -11.38 -2.90
N PHE A 358 4.97 -12.40 -2.46
CA PHE A 358 4.45 -13.46 -3.31
C PHE A 358 3.17 -14.04 -2.73
N SER A 359 2.29 -14.52 -3.61
CA SER A 359 1.01 -15.12 -3.22
C SER A 359 1.18 -16.60 -2.93
N GLN A 360 0.40 -17.07 -1.98
CA GLN A 360 0.26 -18.49 -1.65
C GLN A 360 -1.21 -18.89 -1.73
N LEU A 361 -1.44 -20.17 -2.00
CA LEU A 361 -2.76 -20.77 -2.03
C LEU A 361 -2.85 -21.93 -1.05
N TRP A 362 -4.01 -22.06 -0.42
CA TRP A 362 -4.29 -23.07 0.59
C TRP A 362 -5.65 -23.68 0.39
N THR A 363 -5.80 -24.95 0.78
CA THR A 363 -7.10 -25.57 1.00
C THR A 363 -7.37 -25.73 2.49
N TRP A 364 -8.64 -25.55 2.87
CA TRP A 364 -9.10 -25.71 4.23
C TRP A 364 -10.51 -26.30 4.26
N SER A 365 -10.73 -27.31 5.10
CA SER A 365 -12.04 -28.01 5.23
C SER A 365 -13.18 -27.10 5.73
N GLY A 366 -12.88 -25.97 6.36
CA GLY A 366 -13.85 -25.13 7.06
C GLY A 366 -14.11 -25.58 8.51
N ASN A 367 -13.43 -26.63 8.99
CA ASN A 367 -13.46 -27.00 10.39
C ASN A 367 -12.35 -26.23 11.14
N PRO A 368 -12.67 -25.50 12.22
CA PRO A 368 -11.71 -24.69 12.97
C PRO A 368 -10.51 -25.46 13.56
N THR A 369 -10.60 -26.79 13.64
CA THR A 369 -9.53 -27.63 14.21
C THR A 369 -8.63 -28.29 13.15
N ASP A 370 -9.02 -28.21 11.89
CA ASP A 370 -8.28 -28.87 10.80
C ASP A 370 -7.16 -27.96 10.28
N GLU A 371 -6.04 -28.58 9.99
CA GLU A 371 -4.90 -27.90 9.38
C GLU A 371 -5.18 -27.48 7.93
N GLN A 372 -4.56 -26.39 7.50
CA GLN A 372 -4.61 -25.90 6.14
C GLN A 372 -3.54 -26.61 5.32
N GLN A 373 -3.85 -26.91 4.07
CA GLN A 373 -2.92 -27.58 3.16
C GLN A 373 -2.51 -26.63 2.04
N LYS A 374 -1.23 -26.39 1.91
CA LYS A 374 -0.68 -25.53 0.86
C LYS A 374 -0.85 -26.17 -0.51
N ILE A 375 -1.31 -25.40 -1.47
CA ILE A 375 -1.42 -25.80 -2.88
C ILE A 375 -0.14 -25.42 -3.61
N SER A 376 0.48 -26.40 -4.24
CA SER A 376 1.56 -26.12 -5.21
C SER A 376 0.97 -25.91 -6.60
N LEU A 377 1.22 -24.75 -7.17
CA LEU A 377 0.75 -24.39 -8.50
C LEU A 377 1.92 -23.91 -9.35
N PRO A 378 2.19 -24.54 -10.51
CA PRO A 378 3.19 -24.04 -11.45
C PRO A 378 2.91 -22.60 -11.89
N ASN A 379 3.94 -21.79 -11.98
CA ASN A 379 3.89 -20.40 -12.47
C ASN A 379 3.11 -19.40 -11.58
N LEU A 380 2.65 -19.77 -10.38
CA LEU A 380 1.98 -18.84 -9.45
C LEU A 380 2.86 -17.62 -9.15
N GLN A 381 4.18 -17.79 -9.09
CA GLN A 381 5.14 -16.70 -8.86
C GLN A 381 5.13 -15.59 -9.92
N HIS A 382 4.46 -15.79 -11.04
CA HIS A 382 4.33 -14.81 -12.12
C HIS A 382 3.04 -13.98 -12.06
N ILE A 383 2.15 -14.31 -11.09
CA ILE A 383 1.01 -13.48 -10.70
C ILE A 383 1.27 -13.04 -9.27
N THR A 384 1.39 -11.74 -9.06
CA THR A 384 1.55 -11.17 -7.72
C THR A 384 0.22 -10.67 -7.21
N ASN A 385 0.11 -10.56 -5.87
CA ASN A 385 -1.07 -10.02 -5.22
C ASN A 385 -2.38 -10.70 -5.67
N VAL A 386 -2.46 -12.03 -5.55
CA VAL A 386 -3.69 -12.78 -5.88
C VAL A 386 -4.77 -12.43 -4.86
N GLU A 387 -5.83 -11.77 -5.32
CA GLU A 387 -6.96 -11.30 -4.51
C GLU A 387 -8.28 -11.96 -4.91
N ALA A 388 -8.40 -12.47 -6.13
CA ALA A 388 -9.61 -13.17 -6.56
C ALA A 388 -9.31 -14.62 -6.95
N VAL A 389 -10.04 -15.53 -6.31
CA VAL A 389 -9.99 -16.97 -6.60
C VAL A 389 -11.41 -17.50 -6.66
N ASP A 390 -11.78 -18.22 -7.72
CA ASP A 390 -13.09 -18.91 -7.82
C ASP A 390 -13.00 -20.16 -8.68
N SER A 391 -13.98 -21.03 -8.55
CA SER A 391 -14.23 -22.17 -9.44
C SER A 391 -15.21 -21.76 -10.52
N ILE A 392 -14.77 -21.77 -11.76
CA ILE A 392 -15.57 -21.37 -12.92
C ILE A 392 -15.69 -22.50 -13.93
N THR A 393 -16.71 -22.44 -14.76
CA THR A 393 -16.90 -23.38 -15.87
C THR A 393 -16.62 -22.67 -17.19
N VAL A 394 -15.61 -23.13 -17.91
CA VAL A 394 -15.24 -22.64 -19.24
C VAL A 394 -15.48 -23.74 -20.24
N ASN A 395 -16.37 -23.51 -21.22
CA ASN A 395 -16.75 -24.50 -22.24
C ASN A 395 -17.13 -25.88 -21.66
N GLY A 396 -17.89 -25.89 -20.54
CA GLY A 396 -18.35 -27.09 -19.89
C GLY A 396 -17.30 -27.82 -19.02
N LYS A 397 -16.10 -27.25 -18.87
CA LYS A 397 -15.03 -27.79 -18.02
C LYS A 397 -14.82 -26.91 -16.80
N PRO A 398 -14.81 -27.49 -15.60
CA PRO A 398 -14.48 -26.73 -14.38
C PRO A 398 -12.99 -26.39 -14.39
N GLN A 399 -12.69 -25.13 -14.05
CA GLN A 399 -11.34 -24.60 -13.86
C GLN A 399 -11.32 -23.68 -12.67
N MET A 400 -10.19 -23.56 -12.02
CA MET A 400 -9.94 -22.52 -11.03
C MET A 400 -9.41 -21.26 -11.73
N ILE A 401 -9.99 -20.12 -11.44
CA ILE A 401 -9.46 -18.83 -11.90
C ILE A 401 -8.75 -18.15 -10.75
N LEU A 402 -7.60 -17.58 -11.05
CA LEU A 402 -6.81 -16.73 -10.16
C LEU A 402 -6.63 -15.39 -10.84
N MET A 403 -6.86 -14.29 -10.11
CA MET A 403 -6.64 -12.93 -10.61
C MET A 403 -5.70 -12.18 -9.68
N GLY A 404 -4.74 -11.44 -10.24
CA GLY A 404 -3.81 -10.61 -9.49
C GLY A 404 -4.21 -9.15 -9.56
N ASP A 405 -4.19 -8.46 -8.43
CA ASP A 405 -4.31 -7.01 -8.33
C ASP A 405 -2.96 -6.36 -8.66
N GLU A 406 -2.56 -6.44 -9.93
CA GLU A 406 -1.32 -5.89 -10.47
C GLU A 406 -1.58 -4.75 -11.46
N GLY A 407 -2.84 -4.43 -11.72
CA GLY A 407 -3.25 -3.46 -12.69
C GLY A 407 -3.14 -2.03 -12.21
N ASN A 408 -3.48 -1.09 -13.08
CA ASN A 408 -3.59 0.32 -12.76
C ASN A 408 -4.42 1.02 -13.82
N ALA A 409 -5.63 1.41 -13.48
CA ALA A 409 -6.56 2.07 -14.40
C ALA A 409 -5.99 3.39 -14.94
N SER A 410 -5.30 4.18 -14.10
CA SER A 410 -4.73 5.47 -14.51
C SER A 410 -3.60 5.35 -15.52
N GLN A 411 -2.89 4.22 -15.50
CA GLN A 411 -1.80 3.90 -16.44
C GLN A 411 -2.24 2.97 -17.57
N LYS A 412 -3.51 2.52 -17.55
CA LYS A 412 -4.07 1.52 -18.48
C LYS A 412 -3.30 0.20 -18.49
N ILE A 413 -2.79 -0.20 -17.35
CA ILE A 413 -2.17 -1.50 -17.14
C ILE A 413 -3.26 -2.43 -16.64
N THR A 414 -3.66 -3.41 -17.42
CA THR A 414 -4.73 -4.35 -17.06
C THR A 414 -4.19 -5.48 -16.18
N ALA A 415 -5.09 -6.01 -15.37
CA ALA A 415 -4.82 -7.12 -14.46
C ALA A 415 -4.51 -8.42 -15.22
N LYS A 416 -3.81 -9.32 -14.56
CA LYS A 416 -3.53 -10.67 -15.06
C LYS A 416 -4.47 -11.69 -14.44
N TYR A 417 -4.71 -12.77 -15.19
CA TYR A 417 -5.40 -13.95 -14.67
C TYR A 417 -4.77 -15.24 -15.16
N MET A 418 -4.98 -16.29 -14.39
CA MET A 418 -4.59 -17.66 -14.73
C MET A 418 -5.83 -18.56 -14.63
N LEU A 419 -5.99 -19.42 -15.64
CA LEU A 419 -6.95 -20.53 -15.59
C LEU A 419 -6.19 -21.83 -15.31
N VAL A 420 -6.57 -22.50 -14.25
CA VAL A 420 -5.92 -23.69 -13.75
C VAL A 420 -6.86 -24.88 -13.89
N ASP A 421 -6.41 -25.91 -14.61
CA ASP A 421 -7.07 -27.19 -14.56
C ASP A 421 -6.82 -27.86 -13.21
N TYR A 422 -7.85 -28.44 -12.61
CA TYR A 422 -7.73 -29.08 -11.28
C TYR A 422 -6.71 -30.21 -11.23
N SER A 423 -6.38 -30.82 -12.37
CA SER A 423 -5.32 -31.83 -12.46
C SER A 423 -3.90 -31.27 -12.25
N GLN A 424 -3.74 -29.93 -12.32
CA GLN A 424 -2.46 -29.25 -12.12
C GLN A 424 -2.19 -28.90 -10.66
N LEU A 425 -3.19 -29.03 -9.80
CA LEU A 425 -3.06 -28.75 -8.37
C LEU A 425 -2.27 -29.85 -7.67
N GLY A 426 -1.03 -29.56 -7.31
CA GLY A 426 -0.20 -30.39 -6.44
C GLY A 426 -0.47 -30.06 -4.98
N LYS A 427 -0.40 -31.07 -4.08
CA LYS A 427 -0.31 -30.88 -2.63
C LYS A 427 1.17 -30.84 -2.24
N GLN A 428 1.54 -29.89 -1.42
CA GLN A 428 2.86 -29.87 -0.77
C GLN A 428 2.83 -30.60 0.56
#